data_05decf4a4475400d19a24e99b6e57d3e
#
_entry.id   05decf4a4475400d19a24e99b6e57d3e
#
_cell.length_a   1.000
_cell.length_b   1.000
_cell.length_c   1.000
_cell.angle_alpha   90.00
_cell.angle_beta   90.00
_cell.angle_gamma   90.00
#
_symmetry.space_group_name_H-M   'P 1'
#
loop_
_entity.id
_entity.type
_entity.pdbx_description
1 polymer ?
#
loop_
_entity_poly.entity_id
_entity_poly.type
_entity_poly.pdbx_seq_one_letter_code
_entity_poly.pdbx_strand_id
1 'polypeptide(L)'
;MSSVSIDSSKLKSLFGAYYDRRMIRILLLGIISGFPWVLIASALSLWLKEEGLSRSTIGWAGLIFGVYAFNFLWAPIIDRLRLPFLTNKMGHRKSIIIMMQTVILICLVIWSVLEPTQNLALIIGVGLAIAISSATQDITIDALRIEQIKRDETSSMAAGAAMAVVGWWTGFKLGGFICLEIAEKLELSGVDQYWQVTFIFLMAIIVLCNVGLLLSLIHISEPTRLGMISYAVF
;
A
#
# COMPACT_ATOMS: atom_id res chain seq x y z
N MET A 1 -24.53 9.39 37.52
CA MET A 1 -24.19 9.46 36.11
C MET A 1 -23.64 10.87 35.84
N SER A 2 -22.32 11.00 35.84
CA SER A 2 -21.66 12.31 35.54
C SER A 2 -21.74 12.52 34.03
N SER A 3 -22.48 13.55 33.60
CA SER A 3 -22.49 14.00 32.22
C SER A 3 -21.07 14.50 31.85
N VAL A 4 -20.37 13.73 31.04
CA VAL A 4 -19.11 14.21 30.43
C VAL A 4 -19.50 15.30 29.42
N SER A 5 -19.43 16.55 29.84
CA SER A 5 -19.55 17.69 28.92
C SER A 5 -18.29 17.71 28.05
N ILE A 6 -18.44 17.29 26.80
CA ILE A 6 -17.37 17.39 25.82
C ILE A 6 -17.16 18.89 25.55
N ASP A 7 -15.99 19.38 25.91
CA ASP A 7 -15.60 20.77 25.70
C ASP A 7 -15.58 21.08 24.19
N SER A 8 -16.41 22.01 23.75
CA SER A 8 -16.53 22.41 22.33
C SER A 8 -15.22 22.94 21.74
N SER A 9 -14.30 23.44 22.57
CA SER A 9 -12.96 23.88 22.16
C SER A 9 -12.07 22.67 21.81
N LYS A 10 -12.14 21.59 22.59
CA LYS A 10 -11.46 20.31 22.28
C LYS A 10 -12.01 19.65 21.02
N LEU A 11 -13.31 19.71 20.80
CA LEU A 11 -13.91 19.19 19.57
C LEU A 11 -13.38 19.96 18.33
N LYS A 12 -13.38 21.29 18.38
CA LYS A 12 -12.84 22.12 17.29
C LYS A 12 -11.36 21.86 17.03
N SER A 13 -10.54 21.63 18.03
CA SER A 13 -9.11 21.30 17.86
C SER A 13 -8.91 19.91 17.25
N LEU A 14 -9.74 18.93 17.63
CA LEU A 14 -9.72 17.58 17.06
C LEU A 14 -10.10 17.60 15.57
N PHE A 15 -11.21 18.25 15.22
CA PHE A 15 -11.61 18.37 13.81
C PHE A 15 -10.64 19.22 13.00
N GLY A 16 -10.04 20.26 13.58
CA GLY A 16 -9.02 21.09 12.94
C GLY A 16 -7.80 20.28 12.47
N ALA A 17 -7.42 19.23 13.21
CA ALA A 17 -6.31 18.36 12.84
C ALA A 17 -6.53 17.65 11.49
N TYR A 18 -7.77 17.30 11.13
CA TYR A 18 -8.09 16.62 9.87
C TYR A 18 -8.00 17.53 8.63
N TYR A 19 -8.07 18.86 8.78
CA TYR A 19 -7.94 19.82 7.67
C TYR A 19 -6.49 20.13 7.30
N ASP A 20 -5.51 19.57 8.02
CA ASP A 20 -4.09 19.73 7.67
C ASP A 20 -3.80 19.01 6.34
N ARG A 21 -3.06 19.67 5.44
CA ARG A 21 -2.61 19.11 4.17
C ARG A 21 -1.81 17.80 4.35
N ARG A 22 -1.17 17.61 5.50
CA ARG A 22 -0.48 16.36 5.86
C ARG A 22 -1.45 15.18 5.92
N MET A 23 -2.69 15.39 6.37
CA MET A 23 -3.71 14.32 6.48
C MET A 23 -4.15 13.81 5.10
N ILE A 24 -4.30 14.70 4.12
CA ILE A 24 -4.60 14.30 2.74
C ILE A 24 -3.49 13.42 2.15
N ARG A 25 -2.23 13.77 2.43
CA ARG A 25 -1.08 12.96 1.98
C ARG A 25 -1.06 11.59 2.63
N ILE A 26 -1.33 11.53 3.93
CA ILE A 26 -1.42 10.28 4.68
C ILE A 26 -2.57 9.41 4.15
N LEU A 27 -3.72 10.01 3.84
CA LEU A 27 -4.84 9.33 3.18
C LEU A 27 -4.42 8.72 1.84
N LEU A 28 -3.75 9.51 0.98
CA LEU A 28 -3.27 9.03 -0.33
C LEU A 28 -2.25 7.89 -0.19
N LEU A 29 -1.31 8.01 0.75
CA LEU A 29 -0.36 6.94 1.06
C LEU A 29 -1.09 5.68 1.55
N GLY A 30 -2.12 5.83 2.37
CA GLY A 30 -2.99 4.72 2.79
C GLY A 30 -3.68 4.05 1.60
N ILE A 31 -4.26 4.83 0.67
CA ILE A 31 -4.91 4.29 -0.54
C ILE A 31 -3.92 3.44 -1.36
N ILE A 32 -2.72 3.95 -1.57
CA ILE A 32 -1.65 3.25 -2.31
C ILE A 32 -1.21 1.98 -1.58
N SER A 33 -1.19 1.99 -0.25
CA SER A 33 -0.85 0.85 0.60
C SER A 33 -1.94 -0.25 0.56
N GLY A 34 -3.22 0.13 0.54
CA GLY A 34 -4.33 -0.82 0.51
C GLY A 34 -4.55 -1.50 -0.84
N PHE A 35 -4.12 -0.88 -1.95
CA PHE A 35 -4.39 -1.39 -3.29
C PHE A 35 -3.73 -2.75 -3.60
N PRO A 36 -2.46 -3.04 -3.26
CA PRO A 36 -1.85 -4.34 -3.53
C PRO A 36 -2.54 -5.52 -2.84
N TRP A 37 -3.26 -5.28 -1.75
CA TRP A 37 -4.07 -6.30 -1.09
C TRP A 37 -5.17 -6.85 -2.00
N VAL A 38 -5.72 -6.03 -2.92
CA VAL A 38 -6.69 -6.48 -3.91
C VAL A 38 -6.14 -7.63 -4.73
N LEU A 39 -4.87 -7.52 -5.14
CA LEU A 39 -4.20 -8.49 -6.02
C LEU A 39 -4.11 -9.87 -5.37
N ILE A 40 -3.67 -9.93 -4.11
CA ILE A 40 -3.41 -11.18 -3.39
C ILE A 40 -4.64 -11.71 -2.63
N ALA A 41 -5.53 -10.84 -2.14
CA ALA A 41 -6.70 -11.26 -1.37
C ALA A 41 -7.91 -11.62 -2.25
N SER A 42 -8.18 -10.82 -3.27
CA SER A 42 -9.40 -10.96 -4.09
C SER A 42 -9.08 -11.50 -5.47
N ALA A 43 -8.26 -10.81 -6.24
CA ALA A 43 -7.99 -11.11 -7.64
C ALA A 43 -7.36 -12.50 -7.81
N LEU A 44 -6.28 -12.81 -7.08
CA LEU A 44 -5.62 -14.12 -7.17
C LEU A 44 -6.57 -15.26 -6.84
N SER A 45 -7.30 -15.16 -5.74
CA SER A 45 -8.20 -16.24 -5.30
C SER A 45 -9.34 -16.47 -6.28
N LEU A 46 -9.89 -15.39 -6.85
CA LEU A 46 -10.98 -15.50 -7.82
C LEU A 46 -10.46 -16.01 -9.15
N TRP A 47 -9.34 -15.48 -9.65
CA TRP A 47 -8.70 -15.98 -10.87
C TRP A 47 -8.43 -17.48 -10.82
N LEU A 48 -7.80 -17.98 -9.73
CA LEU A 48 -7.54 -19.40 -9.56
C LEU A 48 -8.83 -20.24 -9.51
N LYS A 49 -9.90 -19.69 -8.90
CA LYS A 49 -11.21 -20.36 -8.84
C LYS A 49 -11.86 -20.47 -10.21
N GLU A 50 -11.84 -19.42 -11.02
CA GLU A 50 -12.46 -19.37 -12.34
C GLU A 50 -11.73 -20.25 -13.35
N GLU A 51 -10.42 -20.42 -13.17
CA GLU A 51 -9.61 -21.40 -13.92
C GLU A 51 -9.81 -22.84 -13.43
N GLY A 52 -10.77 -23.09 -12.56
CA GLY A 52 -11.18 -24.44 -12.14
C GLY A 52 -10.27 -25.10 -11.12
N LEU A 53 -9.36 -24.37 -10.46
CA LEU A 53 -8.46 -24.93 -9.45
C LEU A 53 -9.21 -25.33 -8.18
N SER A 54 -8.73 -26.37 -7.51
CA SER A 54 -9.37 -26.88 -6.30
C SER A 54 -9.36 -25.89 -5.14
N ARG A 55 -10.39 -25.93 -4.28
CA ARG A 55 -10.46 -25.11 -3.07
C ARG A 55 -9.24 -25.30 -2.15
N SER A 56 -8.70 -26.54 -2.11
CA SER A 56 -7.48 -26.84 -1.35
C SER A 56 -6.28 -26.08 -1.91
N THR A 57 -6.11 -26.07 -3.24
CA THR A 57 -5.03 -25.35 -3.93
C THR A 57 -5.12 -23.84 -3.64
N ILE A 58 -6.33 -23.26 -3.74
CA ILE A 58 -6.57 -21.84 -3.44
C ILE A 58 -6.26 -21.54 -1.96
N GLY A 59 -6.64 -22.46 -1.05
CA GLY A 59 -6.33 -22.33 0.38
C GLY A 59 -4.82 -22.32 0.65
N TRP A 60 -4.06 -23.18 -0.02
CA TRP A 60 -2.58 -23.17 0.07
C TRP A 60 -1.98 -21.88 -0.49
N ALA A 61 -2.50 -21.37 -1.63
CA ALA A 61 -2.09 -20.08 -2.16
C ALA A 61 -2.32 -18.94 -1.15
N GLY A 62 -3.36 -19.04 -0.32
CA GLY A 62 -3.65 -18.08 0.76
C GLY A 62 -2.59 -17.98 1.86
N LEU A 63 -1.65 -18.93 1.98
CA LEU A 63 -0.52 -18.84 2.92
C LEU A 63 0.40 -17.64 2.63
N ILE A 64 0.31 -17.05 1.45
CA ILE A 64 0.99 -15.79 1.11
C ILE A 64 0.72 -14.70 2.17
N PHE A 65 -0.48 -14.68 2.78
CA PHE A 65 -0.84 -13.74 3.84
C PHE A 65 0.02 -13.88 5.11
N GLY A 66 0.65 -15.03 5.33
CA GLY A 66 1.59 -15.23 6.43
C GLY A 66 2.75 -14.24 6.44
N VAL A 67 3.12 -13.69 5.29
CA VAL A 67 4.14 -12.64 5.15
C VAL A 67 3.86 -11.44 6.05
N TYR A 68 2.60 -11.03 6.16
CA TYR A 68 2.23 -9.87 6.97
C TYR A 68 2.36 -10.12 8.48
N ALA A 69 2.28 -11.37 8.92
CA ALA A 69 2.53 -11.71 10.32
C ALA A 69 4.02 -11.64 10.70
N PHE A 70 4.90 -11.79 9.72
CA PHE A 70 6.36 -11.84 9.93
C PHE A 70 7.09 -10.60 9.45
N ASN A 71 6.40 -9.60 8.92
CA ASN A 71 7.00 -8.41 8.31
C ASN A 71 7.90 -7.60 9.28
N PHE A 72 7.65 -7.67 10.58
CA PHE A 72 8.46 -7.04 11.62
C PHE A 72 9.90 -7.56 11.65
N LEU A 73 10.16 -8.80 11.18
CA LEU A 73 11.49 -9.41 11.20
C LEU A 73 12.48 -8.67 10.29
N TRP A 74 12.01 -8.16 9.16
CA TRP A 74 12.87 -7.44 8.22
C TRP A 74 12.73 -5.92 8.27
N ALA A 75 11.82 -5.38 9.10
CA ALA A 75 11.70 -3.94 9.29
C ALA A 75 13.04 -3.25 9.66
N PRO A 76 13.88 -3.78 10.57
CA PRO A 76 15.18 -3.19 10.88
C PRO A 76 16.17 -3.22 9.70
N ILE A 77 16.03 -4.19 8.79
CA ILE A 77 16.87 -4.29 7.59
C ILE A 77 16.46 -3.17 6.61
N ILE A 78 15.15 -2.99 6.41
CA ILE A 78 14.61 -1.94 5.55
C ILE A 78 15.02 -0.55 6.05
N ASP A 79 15.05 -0.32 7.35
CA ASP A 79 15.48 0.94 7.95
C ASP A 79 16.95 1.28 7.65
N ARG A 80 17.78 0.28 7.40
CA ARG A 80 19.20 0.44 7.06
C ARG A 80 19.48 0.42 5.55
N LEU A 81 18.55 -0.11 4.75
CA LEU A 81 18.72 -0.26 3.31
C LEU A 81 18.74 1.10 2.62
N ARG A 82 19.87 1.48 2.05
CA ARG A 82 20.02 2.71 1.28
C ARG A 82 20.18 2.39 -0.19
N LEU A 83 19.33 2.99 -1.01
CA LEU A 83 19.41 2.91 -2.47
C LEU A 83 20.21 4.11 -2.99
N PRO A 84 21.49 3.95 -3.39
CA PRO A 84 22.43 5.07 -3.56
C PRO A 84 21.91 6.16 -4.51
N PHE A 85 21.22 5.81 -5.60
CA PHE A 85 20.70 6.79 -6.55
C PHE A 85 19.37 7.41 -6.15
N LEU A 86 18.41 6.60 -5.67
CA LEU A 86 17.06 7.04 -5.32
C LEU A 86 17.05 7.80 -3.98
N THR A 87 17.76 7.27 -2.98
CA THR A 87 17.80 7.88 -1.63
C THR A 87 18.36 9.30 -1.66
N ASN A 88 19.37 9.57 -2.51
CA ASN A 88 19.97 10.91 -2.60
C ASN A 88 19.03 11.93 -3.28
N LYS A 89 18.11 11.47 -4.15
CA LYS A 89 17.19 12.36 -4.88
C LYS A 89 15.86 12.60 -4.16
N MET A 90 15.32 11.56 -3.52
CA MET A 90 13.94 11.59 -3.03
C MET A 90 13.80 11.28 -1.53
N GLY A 91 14.91 10.96 -0.87
CA GLY A 91 14.93 10.53 0.52
C GLY A 91 14.75 9.01 0.69
N HIS A 92 15.04 8.52 1.89
CA HIS A 92 15.13 7.08 2.17
C HIS A 92 13.78 6.36 2.04
N ARG A 93 12.74 6.83 2.74
CA ARG A 93 11.43 6.17 2.78
C ARG A 93 10.74 6.15 1.41
N LYS A 94 10.77 7.27 0.70
CA LYS A 94 10.17 7.40 -0.63
C LYS A 94 10.83 6.47 -1.64
N SER A 95 12.15 6.32 -1.57
CA SER A 95 12.91 5.44 -2.44
C SER A 95 12.48 3.98 -2.29
N ILE A 96 12.26 3.54 -1.05
CA ILE A 96 11.79 2.17 -0.76
C ILE A 96 10.37 1.97 -1.28
N ILE A 97 9.45 2.92 -1.03
CA ILE A 97 8.07 2.83 -1.53
C ILE A 97 8.06 2.67 -3.06
N ILE A 98 8.82 3.51 -3.79
CA ILE A 98 8.89 3.44 -5.25
C ILE A 98 9.50 2.13 -5.73
N MET A 99 10.54 1.63 -5.05
CA MET A 99 11.14 0.33 -5.37
C MET A 99 10.12 -0.79 -5.21
N MET A 100 9.38 -0.83 -4.10
CA MET A 100 8.37 -1.86 -3.86
C MET A 100 7.23 -1.79 -4.89
N GLN A 101 6.76 -0.60 -5.23
CA GLN A 101 5.76 -0.40 -6.28
C GLN A 101 6.28 -0.87 -7.65
N THR A 102 7.54 -0.64 -7.96
CA THR A 102 8.16 -1.13 -9.20
C THR A 102 8.18 -2.66 -9.24
N VAL A 103 8.51 -3.32 -8.12
CA VAL A 103 8.46 -4.78 -8.03
C VAL A 103 7.03 -5.29 -8.23
N ILE A 104 6.03 -4.66 -7.62
CA ILE A 104 4.62 -5.03 -7.82
C ILE A 104 4.21 -4.89 -9.28
N LEU A 105 4.61 -3.81 -9.97
CA LEU A 105 4.34 -3.62 -11.40
C LEU A 105 4.98 -4.73 -12.25
N ILE A 106 6.23 -5.10 -11.99
CA ILE A 106 6.90 -6.21 -12.67
C ILE A 106 6.14 -7.53 -12.44
N CYS A 107 5.70 -7.79 -11.22
CA CYS A 107 4.90 -8.95 -10.88
C CYS A 107 3.58 -9.00 -11.65
N LEU A 108 2.91 -7.87 -11.83
CA LEU A 108 1.68 -7.78 -12.62
C LEU A 108 1.94 -8.02 -14.12
N VAL A 109 3.06 -7.53 -14.67
CA VAL A 109 3.48 -7.88 -16.03
C VAL A 109 3.65 -9.40 -16.17
N ILE A 110 4.26 -10.04 -15.19
CA ILE A 110 4.41 -11.51 -15.21
C ILE A 110 3.04 -12.19 -15.16
N TRP A 111 2.13 -11.78 -14.27
CA TRP A 111 0.79 -12.34 -14.18
C TRP A 111 -0.04 -12.12 -15.45
N SER A 112 0.16 -10.99 -16.15
CA SER A 112 -0.58 -10.70 -17.40
C SER A 112 -0.23 -11.60 -18.58
N VAL A 113 0.78 -12.46 -18.47
CA VAL A 113 1.21 -13.40 -19.51
C VAL A 113 1.19 -14.86 -19.08
N LEU A 114 0.79 -15.15 -17.83
CA LEU A 114 0.77 -16.50 -17.29
C LEU A 114 -0.63 -17.11 -17.31
N GLU A 115 -0.67 -18.45 -17.45
CA GLU A 115 -1.87 -19.26 -17.30
C GLU A 115 -1.79 -20.08 -16.01
N PRO A 116 -2.79 -20.00 -15.10
CA PRO A 116 -2.77 -20.68 -13.81
C PRO A 116 -2.67 -22.19 -13.88
N THR A 117 -3.33 -22.79 -14.86
CA THR A 117 -3.35 -24.24 -15.05
C THR A 117 -1.98 -24.84 -15.39
N GLN A 118 -1.12 -24.05 -16.05
CA GLN A 118 0.19 -24.50 -16.48
C GLN A 118 1.31 -24.02 -15.55
N ASN A 119 1.15 -22.85 -14.91
CA ASN A 119 2.22 -22.15 -14.21
C ASN A 119 1.88 -21.82 -12.75
N LEU A 120 1.10 -22.67 -12.07
CA LEU A 120 0.58 -22.41 -10.73
C LEU A 120 1.68 -22.03 -9.71
N ALA A 121 2.79 -22.78 -9.68
CA ALA A 121 3.88 -22.51 -8.76
C ALA A 121 4.51 -21.11 -8.97
N LEU A 122 4.66 -20.71 -10.24
CA LEU A 122 5.18 -19.39 -10.59
C LEU A 122 4.19 -18.29 -10.22
N ILE A 123 2.89 -18.49 -10.45
CA ILE A 123 1.84 -17.53 -10.06
C ILE A 123 1.83 -17.32 -8.55
N ILE A 124 1.92 -18.39 -7.75
CA ILE A 124 2.00 -18.30 -6.30
C ILE A 124 3.30 -17.62 -5.87
N GLY A 125 4.43 -17.93 -6.51
CA GLY A 125 5.72 -17.28 -6.24
C GLY A 125 5.70 -15.77 -6.53
N VAL A 126 5.08 -15.37 -7.64
CA VAL A 126 4.87 -13.95 -7.97
C VAL A 126 3.92 -13.29 -6.97
N GLY A 127 2.84 -13.96 -6.57
CA GLY A 127 1.94 -13.50 -5.52
C GLY A 127 2.66 -13.29 -4.18
N LEU A 128 3.56 -14.19 -3.83
CA LEU A 128 4.42 -14.03 -2.63
C LEU A 128 5.35 -12.81 -2.75
N ALA A 129 5.91 -12.56 -3.93
CA ALA A 129 6.72 -11.36 -4.18
C ALA A 129 5.90 -10.08 -4.05
N ILE A 130 4.65 -10.07 -4.54
CA ILE A 130 3.70 -8.96 -4.32
C ILE A 130 3.45 -8.76 -2.82
N ALA A 131 3.18 -9.84 -2.07
CA ALA A 131 2.91 -9.78 -0.64
C ALA A 131 4.10 -9.22 0.16
N ILE A 132 5.33 -9.68 -0.13
CA ILE A 132 6.56 -9.18 0.51
C ILE A 132 6.74 -7.69 0.20
N SER A 133 6.55 -7.30 -1.06
CA SER A 133 6.70 -5.90 -1.49
C SER A 133 5.64 -5.01 -0.84
N SER A 134 4.40 -5.45 -0.79
CA SER A 134 3.30 -4.72 -0.14
C SER A 134 3.52 -4.59 1.36
N ALA A 135 3.87 -5.68 2.07
CA ALA A 135 4.14 -5.64 3.50
C ALA A 135 5.34 -4.74 3.84
N THR A 136 6.38 -4.72 2.99
CA THR A 136 7.53 -3.81 3.13
C THR A 136 7.13 -2.36 2.90
N GLN A 137 6.28 -2.12 1.91
CA GLN A 137 5.72 -0.79 1.64
C GLN A 137 4.89 -0.28 2.82
N ASP A 138 4.03 -1.11 3.42
CA ASP A 138 3.18 -0.75 4.55
C ASP A 138 4.02 -0.28 5.75
N ILE A 139 5.06 -1.03 6.14
CA ILE A 139 6.01 -0.62 7.19
C ILE A 139 6.65 0.72 6.87
N THR A 140 7.06 0.92 5.62
CA THR A 140 7.75 2.14 5.18
C THR A 140 6.83 3.35 5.18
N ILE A 141 5.56 3.17 4.79
CA ILE A 141 4.53 4.23 4.82
C ILE A 141 4.19 4.60 6.26
N ASP A 142 4.06 3.62 7.16
CA ASP A 142 3.82 3.88 8.57
C ASP A 142 4.97 4.66 9.22
N ALA A 143 6.21 4.30 8.93
CA ALA A 143 7.37 5.05 9.39
C ALA A 143 7.38 6.49 8.83
N LEU A 144 7.11 6.67 7.52
CA LEU A 144 7.02 7.98 6.90
C LEU A 144 5.91 8.84 7.52
N ARG A 145 4.75 8.26 7.83
CA ARG A 145 3.64 8.92 8.53
C ARG A 145 4.05 9.46 9.89
N ILE A 146 4.73 8.63 10.70
CA ILE A 146 5.19 9.00 12.04
C ILE A 146 6.23 10.12 11.97
N GLU A 147 7.14 10.07 10.99
CA GLU A 147 8.17 11.10 10.80
C GLU A 147 7.60 12.46 10.36
N GLN A 148 6.41 12.50 9.74
CA GLN A 148 5.77 13.74 9.29
C GLN A 148 5.03 14.51 10.38
N ILE A 149 4.77 13.88 11.53
CA ILE A 149 4.00 14.46 12.63
C ILE A 149 4.92 14.61 13.83
N LYS A 150 4.97 15.78 14.44
CA LYS A 150 5.78 16.00 15.63
C LYS A 150 5.22 15.22 16.82
N ARG A 151 6.09 14.78 17.72
CA ARG A 151 5.72 13.95 18.88
C ARG A 151 4.80 14.67 19.89
N ASP A 152 4.83 15.99 19.93
CA ASP A 152 3.99 16.84 20.77
C ASP A 152 2.58 17.10 20.18
N GLU A 153 2.37 16.79 18.90
CA GLU A 153 1.10 16.97 18.20
C GLU A 153 0.18 15.72 18.37
N THR A 154 -0.24 15.40 19.58
CA THR A 154 -1.05 14.17 19.88
C THR A 154 -2.35 14.09 19.06
N SER A 155 -3.05 15.21 18.85
CA SER A 155 -4.27 15.25 18.02
C SER A 155 -3.96 14.94 16.55
N SER A 156 -2.87 15.46 16.00
CA SER A 156 -2.43 15.19 14.64
C SER A 156 -1.96 13.74 14.47
N MET A 157 -1.33 13.15 15.51
CA MET A 157 -0.93 11.74 15.52
C MET A 157 -2.16 10.83 15.43
N ALA A 158 -3.20 11.09 16.22
CA ALA A 158 -4.45 10.33 16.19
C ALA A 158 -5.19 10.49 14.85
N ALA A 159 -5.30 11.73 14.34
CA ALA A 159 -5.91 12.01 13.04
C ALA A 159 -5.13 11.32 11.90
N GLY A 160 -3.80 11.37 11.92
CA GLY A 160 -2.96 10.69 10.94
C GLY A 160 -3.12 9.17 10.94
N ALA A 161 -3.25 8.54 12.13
CA ALA A 161 -3.55 7.12 12.23
C ALA A 161 -4.92 6.78 11.62
N ALA A 162 -5.95 7.56 11.94
CA ALA A 162 -7.28 7.37 11.38
C ALA A 162 -7.29 7.54 9.85
N MET A 163 -6.63 8.59 9.32
CA MET A 163 -6.55 8.84 7.88
C MET A 163 -5.78 7.73 7.13
N ALA A 164 -4.74 7.17 7.73
CA ALA A 164 -4.03 6.03 7.16
C ALA A 164 -4.93 4.80 7.03
N VAL A 165 -5.69 4.47 8.09
CA VAL A 165 -6.64 3.35 8.09
C VAL A 165 -7.78 3.58 7.09
N VAL A 166 -8.38 4.77 7.07
CA VAL A 166 -9.43 5.12 6.09
C VAL A 166 -8.88 5.02 4.68
N GLY A 167 -7.67 5.54 4.43
CA GLY A 167 -7.01 5.42 3.14
C GLY A 167 -6.80 3.98 2.72
N TRP A 168 -6.25 3.15 3.61
CA TRP A 168 -6.00 1.73 3.35
C TRP A 168 -7.30 0.98 2.96
N TRP A 169 -8.37 1.14 3.76
CA TRP A 169 -9.65 0.53 3.45
C TRP A 169 -10.26 1.07 2.16
N THR A 170 -10.09 2.36 1.87
CA THR A 170 -10.55 2.97 0.62
C THR A 170 -9.82 2.36 -0.58
N GLY A 171 -8.48 2.25 -0.52
CA GLY A 171 -7.66 1.64 -1.56
C GLY A 171 -8.04 0.19 -1.81
N PHE A 172 -8.20 -0.60 -0.74
CA PHE A 172 -8.60 -2.00 -0.83
C PHE A 172 -10.02 -2.16 -1.41
N LYS A 173 -11.01 -1.43 -0.90
CA LYS A 173 -12.42 -1.58 -1.32
C LYS A 173 -12.66 -1.05 -2.73
N LEU A 174 -12.20 0.18 -3.03
CA LEU A 174 -12.33 0.75 -4.38
C LEU A 174 -11.51 -0.05 -5.40
N GLY A 175 -10.28 -0.41 -5.06
CA GLY A 175 -9.44 -1.24 -5.93
C GLY A 175 -10.08 -2.59 -6.22
N GLY A 176 -10.66 -3.25 -5.20
CA GLY A 176 -11.41 -4.50 -5.36
C GLY A 176 -12.62 -4.35 -6.25
N PHE A 177 -13.43 -3.31 -6.03
CA PHE A 177 -14.59 -3.02 -6.87
C PHE A 177 -14.17 -2.79 -8.34
N ILE A 178 -13.18 -1.94 -8.57
CA ILE A 178 -12.68 -1.64 -9.93
C ILE A 178 -12.13 -2.91 -10.59
N CYS A 179 -11.37 -3.72 -9.86
CA CYS A 179 -10.81 -4.98 -10.37
C CYS A 179 -11.91 -5.94 -10.84
N LEU A 180 -12.93 -6.15 -10.02
CA LEU A 180 -14.03 -7.09 -10.33
C LEU A 180 -14.90 -6.57 -11.46
N GLU A 181 -15.24 -5.29 -11.49
CA GLU A 181 -15.99 -4.64 -12.57
C GLU A 181 -15.27 -4.75 -13.93
N ILE A 182 -13.94 -4.58 -13.94
CA ILE A 182 -13.16 -4.74 -15.18
C ILE A 182 -13.16 -6.19 -15.61
N ALA A 183 -12.91 -7.13 -14.70
CA ALA A 183 -12.90 -8.56 -15.01
C ALA A 183 -14.25 -9.03 -15.57
N GLU A 184 -15.37 -8.70 -14.90
CA GLU A 184 -16.72 -9.04 -15.32
C GLU A 184 -17.06 -8.46 -16.71
N LYS A 185 -16.76 -7.18 -16.95
CA LYS A 185 -17.02 -6.56 -18.26
C LYS A 185 -16.22 -7.17 -19.40
N LEU A 186 -14.96 -7.54 -19.14
CA LEU A 186 -14.13 -8.21 -20.13
C LEU A 186 -14.63 -9.63 -20.41
N GLU A 187 -15.02 -10.38 -19.39
CA GLU A 187 -15.62 -11.71 -19.50
C GLU A 187 -16.91 -11.66 -20.34
N LEU A 188 -17.84 -10.76 -20.00
CA LEU A 188 -19.10 -10.55 -20.74
C LEU A 188 -18.87 -10.08 -22.19
N SER A 189 -17.74 -9.44 -22.46
CA SER A 189 -17.34 -9.02 -23.82
C SER A 189 -16.68 -10.16 -24.63
N GLY A 190 -16.55 -11.36 -24.06
CA GLY A 190 -15.99 -12.54 -24.73
C GLY A 190 -14.46 -12.50 -24.85
N VAL A 191 -13.77 -11.83 -23.94
CA VAL A 191 -12.30 -11.82 -23.89
C VAL A 191 -11.81 -13.07 -23.17
N ASP A 192 -11.17 -14.02 -23.88
CA ASP A 192 -10.72 -15.30 -23.32
C ASP A 192 -9.73 -15.14 -22.15
N GLN A 193 -8.83 -14.16 -22.21
CA GLN A 193 -7.81 -13.90 -21.19
C GLN A 193 -8.16 -12.64 -20.37
N TYR A 194 -9.39 -12.53 -19.90
CA TYR A 194 -9.90 -11.34 -19.23
C TYR A 194 -9.16 -11.00 -17.92
N TRP A 195 -8.64 -11.98 -17.18
CA TRP A 195 -7.82 -11.73 -15.99
C TRP A 195 -6.48 -11.09 -16.35
N GLN A 196 -5.79 -11.59 -17.37
CA GLN A 196 -4.53 -11.04 -17.84
C GLN A 196 -4.70 -9.58 -18.29
N VAL A 197 -5.78 -9.30 -19.03
CA VAL A 197 -6.14 -7.93 -19.43
C VAL A 197 -6.50 -7.08 -18.22
N THR A 198 -7.22 -7.62 -17.23
CA THR A 198 -7.53 -6.93 -15.97
C THR A 198 -6.25 -6.50 -15.24
N PHE A 199 -5.23 -7.36 -15.16
CA PHE A 199 -3.95 -6.99 -14.54
C PHE A 199 -3.25 -5.83 -15.28
N ILE A 200 -3.38 -5.72 -16.61
CA ILE A 200 -2.87 -4.58 -17.38
C ILE A 200 -3.59 -3.28 -16.98
N PHE A 201 -4.91 -3.31 -16.81
CA PHE A 201 -5.66 -2.15 -16.31
C PHE A 201 -5.26 -1.76 -14.89
N LEU A 202 -5.07 -2.75 -14.00
CA LEU A 202 -4.62 -2.51 -12.63
C LEU A 202 -3.20 -1.92 -12.61
N MET A 203 -2.30 -2.34 -13.50
CA MET A 203 -0.99 -1.71 -13.67
C MET A 203 -1.12 -0.23 -14.03
N ALA A 204 -2.00 0.11 -14.97
CA ALA A 204 -2.21 1.51 -15.36
C ALA A 204 -2.69 2.35 -14.16
N ILE A 205 -3.59 1.82 -13.33
CA ILE A 205 -4.07 2.49 -12.11
C ILE A 205 -2.91 2.68 -11.12
N ILE A 206 -2.09 1.67 -10.88
CA ILE A 206 -0.93 1.77 -9.99
C ILE A 206 0.06 2.81 -10.51
N VAL A 207 0.33 2.85 -11.81
CA VAL A 207 1.20 3.87 -12.41
C VAL A 207 0.64 5.27 -12.19
N LEU A 208 -0.65 5.48 -12.41
CA LEU A 208 -1.30 6.78 -12.15
C LEU A 208 -1.21 7.18 -10.68
N CYS A 209 -1.44 6.25 -9.76
CA CYS A 209 -1.26 6.48 -8.32
C CYS A 209 0.18 6.85 -7.98
N ASN A 210 1.16 6.17 -8.57
CA ASN A 210 2.58 6.46 -8.35
C ASN A 210 2.97 7.83 -8.91
N VAL A 211 2.49 8.22 -10.07
CA VAL A 211 2.70 9.57 -10.62
C VAL A 211 2.09 10.62 -9.69
N GLY A 212 0.87 10.42 -9.22
CA GLY A 212 0.23 11.30 -8.24
C GLY A 212 1.03 11.40 -6.93
N LEU A 213 1.56 10.27 -6.45
CA LEU A 213 2.42 10.21 -5.27
C LEU A 213 3.71 11.01 -5.49
N LEU A 214 4.40 10.80 -6.61
CA LEU A 214 5.63 11.52 -6.95
C LEU A 214 5.40 13.03 -7.00
N LEU A 215 4.35 13.48 -7.66
CA LEU A 215 3.99 14.90 -7.73
C LEU A 215 3.64 15.48 -6.36
N SER A 216 2.94 14.73 -5.51
CA SER A 216 2.62 15.13 -4.14
C SER A 216 3.84 15.14 -3.23
N LEU A 217 4.76 14.18 -3.39
CA LEU A 217 5.93 14.00 -2.54
C LEU A 217 7.10 14.94 -2.89
N ILE A 218 7.14 15.53 -4.09
CA ILE A 218 8.17 16.53 -4.45
C ILE A 218 8.18 17.70 -3.44
N HIS A 219 7.05 17.98 -2.79
CA HIS A 219 6.92 19.07 -1.81
C HIS A 219 7.16 18.63 -0.36
N ILE A 220 7.53 17.37 -0.09
CA ILE A 220 7.87 16.88 1.25
C ILE A 220 9.41 16.84 1.36
N SER A 221 10.00 17.82 2.04
CA SER A 221 11.37 17.70 2.53
C SER A 221 11.38 16.69 3.68
N GLU A 222 12.06 15.55 3.53
CA GLU A 222 12.40 14.71 4.68
C GLU A 222 13.27 15.57 5.64
N PRO A 223 13.02 15.52 6.98
CA PRO A 223 13.90 16.20 7.91
C PRO A 223 15.32 15.66 7.71
N THR A 224 16.21 16.53 7.29
CA THR A 224 17.63 16.18 7.11
C THR A 224 18.19 15.73 8.46
N ARG A 225 18.97 14.65 8.48
CA ARG A 225 19.61 14.10 9.70
C ARG A 225 20.36 15.15 10.54
N LEU A 226 20.78 16.26 9.96
CA LEU A 226 21.38 17.39 10.65
C LEU A 226 20.45 18.04 11.69
N GLY A 227 19.12 18.05 11.47
CA GLY A 227 18.15 18.51 12.46
C GLY A 227 17.98 17.56 13.64
N MET A 228 18.16 16.24 13.44
CA MET A 228 18.01 15.25 14.51
C MET A 228 19.22 15.17 15.46
N ILE A 229 20.42 15.51 14.99
CA ILE A 229 21.63 15.55 15.84
C ILE A 229 21.57 16.76 16.78
N SER A 230 20.92 17.86 16.38
CA SER A 230 20.76 19.04 17.20
C SER A 230 19.85 18.84 18.42
N TYR A 231 18.98 17.86 18.43
CA TYR A 231 18.08 17.55 19.57
C TYR A 231 18.59 16.44 20.49
N ALA A 232 19.71 15.80 20.16
CA ALA A 232 20.30 14.74 20.98
C ALA A 232 21.42 15.24 21.93
N VAL A 233 21.66 16.55 21.98
CA VAL A 233 22.77 17.17 22.74
C VAL A 233 22.26 18.09 23.87
N PHE A 234 20.96 18.04 24.21
CA PHE A 234 20.43 18.72 25.39
C PHE A 234 19.54 17.80 26.20
#